data_6fce0946bdc904972f7276be892756be
#
_entry.id   6fce0946bdc904972f7276be892756be
#
_cell.length_a   1.000
_cell.length_b   1.000
_cell.length_c   1.000
_cell.angle_alpha   90.00
_cell.angle_beta   90.00
_cell.angle_gamma   90.00
#
_symmetry.space_group_name_H-M   'P 1'
#
loop_
_entity.id
_entity.type
_entity.pdbx_description
1 polymer ?
#
loop_
_entity_poly.entity_id
_entity_poly.type
_entity_poly.pdbx_seq_one_letter_code
_entity_poly.pdbx_strand_id
1 'polypeptide(L)'
;MVAFVKISMLVSRAEKGDLGAQLELAETYRTGRGVMSSFTKALKFYSMAARQNDPQALFFIAECQDLGRGMTQDALLAFNNYRKAADQGHLEAMVTVGHFYELGRAVERDVAQARTFYQRAARAGHPDAARKLASLEKELSAETITIPLDQVKARKEREAEERQNIQSIRRLVLDSLSNCNDKQKLQKVLSALRGVA
;
A
#
# COMPACT_ATOMS: atom_id res chain seq x y z
N MET A 1 15.83 12.03 -40.00
CA MET A 1 17.19 12.12 -39.42
C MET A 1 17.18 12.69 -38.00
N VAL A 2 16.54 13.84 -37.73
CA VAL A 2 16.54 14.52 -36.42
C VAL A 2 15.97 13.67 -35.28
N ALA A 3 14.86 12.94 -35.50
CA ALA A 3 14.25 12.07 -34.47
C ALA A 3 15.14 10.91 -34.07
N PHE A 4 15.85 10.30 -35.02
CA PHE A 4 16.75 9.18 -34.74
C PHE A 4 17.98 9.61 -33.90
N VAL A 5 18.56 10.78 -34.22
CA VAL A 5 19.67 11.34 -33.43
C VAL A 5 19.21 11.65 -32.00
N LYS A 6 18.02 12.22 -31.83
CA LYS A 6 17.46 12.49 -30.49
C LYS A 6 17.30 11.21 -29.67
N ILE A 7 16.77 10.14 -30.25
CA ILE A 7 16.59 8.86 -29.56
C ILE A 7 17.93 8.23 -29.17
N SER A 8 18.95 8.25 -30.05
CA SER A 8 20.26 7.69 -29.72
C SER A 8 20.96 8.44 -28.57
N MET A 9 20.82 9.75 -28.51
CA MET A 9 21.32 10.57 -27.40
C MET A 9 20.58 10.25 -26.09
N LEU A 10 19.27 10.10 -26.14
CA LEU A 10 18.46 9.71 -24.96
C LEU A 10 18.86 8.32 -24.46
N VAL A 11 19.07 7.35 -25.35
CA VAL A 11 19.51 6.00 -24.98
C VAL A 11 20.86 6.07 -24.24
N SER A 12 21.85 6.82 -24.77
CA SER A 12 23.14 6.99 -24.12
C SER A 12 23.03 7.61 -22.71
N ARG A 13 22.16 8.62 -22.54
CA ARG A 13 21.91 9.24 -21.23
C ARG A 13 21.22 8.28 -20.27
N ALA A 14 20.18 7.56 -20.73
CA ALA A 14 19.45 6.60 -19.92
C ALA A 14 20.34 5.47 -19.40
N GLU A 15 21.23 4.96 -20.25
CA GLU A 15 22.22 3.93 -19.88
C GLU A 15 23.25 4.42 -18.87
N LYS A 16 23.53 5.72 -18.85
CA LYS A 16 24.36 6.37 -17.82
C LYS A 16 23.61 6.69 -16.51
N GLY A 17 22.34 6.30 -16.40
CA GLY A 17 21.55 6.46 -15.18
C GLY A 17 20.70 7.73 -15.12
N ASP A 18 20.62 8.52 -16.20
CA ASP A 18 19.76 9.70 -16.24
C ASP A 18 18.29 9.30 -16.17
N LEU A 19 17.65 9.59 -15.02
CA LEU A 19 16.26 9.24 -14.74
C LEU A 19 15.29 9.87 -15.75
N GLY A 20 15.49 11.13 -16.08
CA GLY A 20 14.63 11.83 -17.05
C GLY A 20 14.68 11.18 -18.43
N ALA A 21 15.88 10.79 -18.91
CA ALA A 21 16.03 10.08 -20.16
C ALA A 21 15.42 8.67 -20.12
N GLN A 22 15.50 7.97 -18.99
CA GLN A 22 14.85 6.66 -18.78
C GLN A 22 13.33 6.77 -18.92
N LEU A 23 12.72 7.73 -18.23
CA LEU A 23 11.28 7.96 -18.28
C LEU A 23 10.81 8.42 -19.66
N GLU A 24 11.54 9.34 -20.30
CA GLU A 24 11.21 9.81 -21.65
C GLU A 24 11.26 8.66 -22.67
N LEU A 25 12.25 7.80 -22.59
CA LEU A 25 12.35 6.62 -23.48
C LEU A 25 11.28 5.58 -23.18
N ALA A 26 11.03 5.30 -21.90
CA ALA A 26 9.99 4.38 -21.49
C ALA A 26 8.63 4.78 -22.06
N GLU A 27 8.27 6.05 -21.91
CA GLU A 27 7.03 6.61 -22.43
C GLU A 27 7.01 6.68 -23.98
N THR A 28 8.14 7.02 -24.60
CA THR A 28 8.30 7.05 -26.05
C THR A 28 8.06 5.68 -26.67
N TYR A 29 8.65 4.61 -26.09
CA TYR A 29 8.42 3.24 -26.58
C TYR A 29 7.04 2.69 -26.20
N ARG A 30 6.46 3.11 -25.10
CA ARG A 30 5.11 2.73 -24.69
C ARG A 30 4.05 3.28 -25.66
N THR A 31 4.18 4.55 -26.04
CA THR A 31 3.22 5.25 -26.87
C THR A 31 3.51 5.18 -28.37
N GLY A 32 4.74 4.86 -28.76
CA GLY A 32 5.19 4.86 -30.16
C GLY A 32 5.41 6.27 -30.73
N ARG A 33 5.66 7.29 -29.89
CA ARG A 33 5.88 8.67 -30.35
C ARG A 33 7.21 8.80 -31.11
N GLY A 34 7.14 8.88 -32.44
CA GLY A 34 8.32 9.03 -33.31
C GLY A 34 9.18 7.78 -33.44
N VAL A 35 8.77 6.66 -32.86
CA VAL A 35 9.37 5.34 -32.98
C VAL A 35 8.28 4.27 -33.04
N MET A 36 8.62 3.08 -33.52
CA MET A 36 7.73 1.94 -33.40
C MET A 36 7.53 1.62 -31.90
N SER A 37 6.27 1.48 -31.47
CA SER A 37 5.95 1.09 -30.10
C SER A 37 6.57 -0.27 -29.75
N SER A 38 7.12 -0.39 -28.55
CA SER A 38 7.76 -1.62 -28.10
C SER A 38 7.61 -1.76 -26.58
N PHE A 39 6.72 -2.67 -26.18
CA PHE A 39 6.48 -2.95 -24.77
C PHE A 39 7.77 -3.41 -24.04
N THR A 40 8.55 -4.28 -24.68
CA THR A 40 9.80 -4.79 -24.11
C THR A 40 10.81 -3.68 -23.84
N LYS A 41 10.94 -2.72 -24.79
CA LYS A 41 11.84 -1.58 -24.60
C LYS A 41 11.31 -0.62 -23.52
N ALA A 42 9.99 -0.35 -23.51
CA ALA A 42 9.37 0.45 -22.46
C ALA A 42 9.61 -0.19 -21.07
N LEU A 43 9.38 -1.49 -20.94
CA LEU A 43 9.62 -2.24 -19.71
C LEU A 43 11.07 -2.16 -19.25
N LYS A 44 12.06 -2.27 -20.17
CA LYS A 44 13.49 -2.10 -19.85
C LYS A 44 13.74 -0.76 -19.19
N PHE A 45 13.29 0.34 -19.81
CA PHE A 45 13.58 1.69 -19.30
C PHE A 45 12.79 2.03 -18.03
N TYR A 46 11.51 1.60 -17.92
CA TYR A 46 10.79 1.71 -16.66
C TYR A 46 11.44 0.90 -15.53
N SER A 47 11.98 -0.28 -15.82
CA SER A 47 12.70 -1.08 -14.82
C SER A 47 13.99 -0.38 -14.34
N MET A 48 14.67 0.36 -15.22
CA MET A 48 15.83 1.17 -14.82
C MET A 48 15.42 2.33 -13.92
N ALA A 49 14.33 3.04 -14.26
CA ALA A 49 13.80 4.15 -13.46
C ALA A 49 13.23 3.67 -12.11
N ALA A 50 12.56 2.53 -12.08
CA ALA A 50 12.03 1.93 -10.85
C ALA A 50 13.13 1.55 -9.84
N ARG A 51 14.32 1.17 -10.30
CA ARG A 51 15.49 0.97 -9.43
C ARG A 51 15.95 2.25 -8.74
N GLN A 52 15.62 3.41 -9.31
CA GLN A 52 15.86 4.73 -8.72
C GLN A 52 14.67 5.21 -7.89
N ASN A 53 13.69 4.32 -7.60
CA ASN A 53 12.47 4.58 -6.86
C ASN A 53 11.55 5.64 -7.48
N ASP A 54 11.58 5.84 -8.79
CA ASP A 54 10.64 6.75 -9.45
C ASP A 54 9.20 6.25 -9.32
N PRO A 55 8.23 7.07 -8.83
CA PRO A 55 6.87 6.63 -8.56
C PRO A 55 6.09 6.22 -9.81
N GLN A 56 6.31 6.89 -10.96
CA GLN A 56 5.65 6.52 -12.22
C GLN A 56 6.17 5.18 -12.73
N ALA A 57 7.47 4.97 -12.64
CA ALA A 57 8.09 3.72 -13.04
C ALA A 57 7.69 2.56 -12.12
N LEU A 58 7.66 2.78 -10.80
CA LEU A 58 7.19 1.80 -9.82
C LEU A 58 5.73 1.40 -10.10
N PHE A 59 4.85 2.37 -10.40
CA PHE A 59 3.47 2.10 -10.76
C PHE A 59 3.36 1.24 -12.03
N PHE A 60 4.09 1.59 -13.09
CA PHE A 60 4.08 0.81 -14.34
C PHE A 60 4.59 -0.63 -14.14
N ILE A 61 5.68 -0.80 -13.38
CA ILE A 61 6.21 -2.14 -13.07
C ILE A 61 5.20 -2.94 -12.24
N ALA A 62 4.52 -2.28 -11.28
CA ALA A 62 3.48 -2.92 -10.50
C ALA A 62 2.31 -3.39 -11.37
N GLU A 63 1.86 -2.61 -12.36
CA GLU A 63 0.85 -3.05 -13.34
C GLU A 63 1.33 -4.28 -14.13
N CYS A 64 2.58 -4.29 -14.54
CA CYS A 64 3.16 -5.42 -15.26
C CYS A 64 3.19 -6.69 -14.40
N GLN A 65 3.53 -6.57 -13.12
CA GLN A 65 3.51 -7.68 -12.16
C GLN A 65 2.10 -8.13 -11.83
N ASP A 66 1.17 -7.20 -11.69
CA ASP A 66 -0.22 -7.50 -11.39
C ASP A 66 -0.92 -8.26 -12.52
N LEU A 67 -0.61 -7.92 -13.76
CA LEU A 67 -1.23 -8.49 -14.96
C LEU A 67 -0.40 -9.59 -15.64
N GLY A 68 0.83 -9.85 -15.17
CA GLY A 68 1.75 -10.80 -15.82
C GLY A 68 2.23 -10.32 -17.19
N ARG A 69 2.27 -9.01 -17.45
CA ARG A 69 2.68 -8.45 -18.74
C ARG A 69 4.19 -8.37 -18.87
N GLY A 70 4.78 -9.24 -19.66
CA GLY A 70 6.22 -9.28 -19.90
C GLY A 70 7.08 -9.73 -18.71
N MET A 71 6.46 -10.18 -17.63
CA MET A 71 7.07 -10.75 -16.45
C MET A 71 6.10 -11.69 -15.73
N THR A 72 6.59 -12.48 -14.78
CA THR A 72 5.73 -13.37 -13.97
C THR A 72 4.73 -12.55 -13.16
N GLN A 73 3.47 -12.98 -13.16
CA GLN A 73 2.42 -12.38 -12.35
C GLN A 73 2.71 -12.61 -10.86
N ASP A 74 2.72 -11.51 -10.09
CA ASP A 74 2.91 -11.54 -8.65
C ASP A 74 2.16 -10.37 -8.02
N ALA A 75 0.98 -10.66 -7.48
CA ALA A 75 0.10 -9.64 -6.91
C ALA A 75 0.66 -9.03 -5.61
N LEU A 76 1.45 -9.79 -4.82
CA LEU A 76 2.06 -9.26 -3.60
C LEU A 76 3.20 -8.30 -3.93
N LEU A 77 4.04 -8.65 -4.90
CA LEU A 77 5.11 -7.78 -5.36
C LEU A 77 4.55 -6.51 -6.02
N ALA A 78 3.48 -6.65 -6.81
CA ALA A 78 2.74 -5.54 -7.39
C ALA A 78 2.21 -4.60 -6.31
N PHE A 79 1.53 -5.13 -5.29
CA PHE A 79 1.03 -4.35 -4.16
C PHE A 79 2.14 -3.54 -3.48
N ASN A 80 3.30 -4.17 -3.22
CA ASN A 80 4.43 -3.51 -2.58
C ASN A 80 4.97 -2.34 -3.43
N ASN A 81 5.03 -2.50 -4.76
CA ASN A 81 5.46 -1.44 -5.66
C ASN A 81 4.41 -0.36 -5.83
N TYR A 82 3.11 -0.69 -5.91
CA TYR A 82 2.03 0.29 -5.86
C TYR A 82 2.08 1.12 -4.58
N ARG A 83 2.29 0.48 -3.42
CA ARG A 83 2.40 1.16 -2.14
C ARG A 83 3.58 2.13 -2.11
N LYS A 84 4.77 1.72 -2.59
CA LYS A 84 5.92 2.61 -2.70
C LYS A 84 5.64 3.83 -3.58
N ALA A 85 4.95 3.64 -4.71
CA ALA A 85 4.53 4.74 -5.58
C ALA A 85 3.50 5.65 -4.90
N ALA A 86 2.51 5.08 -4.21
CA ALA A 86 1.49 5.81 -3.47
C ALA A 86 2.07 6.66 -2.33
N ASP A 87 3.07 6.13 -1.61
CA ASP A 87 3.73 6.85 -0.53
C ASP A 87 4.55 8.05 -1.04
N GLN A 88 4.96 8.02 -2.30
CA GLN A 88 5.60 9.12 -3.02
C GLN A 88 4.60 10.07 -3.72
N GLY A 89 3.31 9.88 -3.52
CA GLY A 89 2.30 10.81 -4.05
C GLY A 89 1.71 10.43 -5.41
N HIS A 90 2.00 9.23 -5.95
CA HIS A 90 1.39 8.81 -7.22
C HIS A 90 -0.11 8.53 -7.02
N LEU A 91 -0.96 9.35 -7.67
CA LEU A 91 -2.40 9.37 -7.43
C LEU A 91 -3.09 8.05 -7.76
N GLU A 92 -2.84 7.50 -8.95
CA GLU A 92 -3.41 6.22 -9.38
C GLU A 92 -2.96 5.07 -8.47
N ALA A 93 -1.70 5.11 -8.01
CA ALA A 93 -1.20 4.10 -7.06
C ALA A 93 -1.94 4.15 -5.72
N MET A 94 -2.26 5.35 -5.21
CA MET A 94 -3.07 5.48 -3.98
C MET A 94 -4.44 4.80 -4.14
N VAL A 95 -5.12 5.05 -5.26
CA VAL A 95 -6.43 4.43 -5.53
C VAL A 95 -6.29 2.91 -5.66
N THR A 96 -5.25 2.45 -6.36
CA THR A 96 -4.99 1.02 -6.54
C THR A 96 -4.70 0.32 -5.21
N VAL A 97 -3.87 0.90 -4.35
CA VAL A 97 -3.59 0.36 -3.00
C VAL A 97 -4.86 0.32 -2.16
N GLY A 98 -5.70 1.37 -2.20
CA GLY A 98 -7.01 1.37 -1.56
C GLY A 98 -7.87 0.19 -2.02
N HIS A 99 -7.89 -0.10 -3.32
CA HIS A 99 -8.65 -1.21 -3.89
C HIS A 99 -8.11 -2.59 -3.48
N PHE A 100 -6.78 -2.75 -3.34
CA PHE A 100 -6.19 -3.98 -2.83
C PHE A 100 -6.64 -4.26 -1.39
N TYR A 101 -6.66 -3.25 -0.52
CA TYR A 101 -7.16 -3.38 0.85
C TYR A 101 -8.68 -3.61 0.90
N GLU A 102 -9.46 -2.95 0.06
CA GLU A 102 -10.91 -3.11 -0.03
C GLU A 102 -11.31 -4.55 -0.37
N LEU A 103 -10.62 -5.15 -1.34
CA LEU A 103 -10.89 -6.53 -1.80
C LEU A 103 -10.16 -7.60 -0.97
N GLY A 104 -9.16 -7.26 -0.18
CA GLY A 104 -8.28 -8.23 0.46
C GLY A 104 -7.40 -8.98 -0.55
N ARG A 105 -7.00 -8.29 -1.65
CA ARG A 105 -6.20 -8.88 -2.71
C ARG A 105 -4.72 -8.80 -2.37
N ALA A 106 -4.02 -9.93 -2.33
CA ALA A 106 -2.61 -10.06 -1.93
C ALA A 106 -2.27 -9.60 -0.50
N VAL A 107 -3.20 -8.96 0.20
CA VAL A 107 -3.10 -8.54 1.60
C VAL A 107 -4.44 -8.82 2.28
N GLU A 108 -4.46 -8.85 3.59
CA GLU A 108 -5.70 -8.96 4.34
C GLU A 108 -6.63 -7.78 4.04
N ARG A 109 -7.95 -8.05 3.96
CA ARG A 109 -8.96 -7.01 3.75
C ARG A 109 -8.93 -6.03 4.93
N ASP A 110 -8.68 -4.78 4.64
CA ASP A 110 -8.66 -3.70 5.62
C ASP A 110 -9.36 -2.45 5.06
N VAL A 111 -10.62 -2.31 5.43
CA VAL A 111 -11.48 -1.23 4.96
C VAL A 111 -11.02 0.13 5.50
N ALA A 112 -10.41 0.17 6.68
CA ALA A 112 -9.89 1.41 7.27
C ALA A 112 -8.67 1.90 6.48
N GLN A 113 -7.79 1.01 6.06
CA GLN A 113 -6.68 1.33 5.16
C GLN A 113 -7.20 1.76 3.78
N ALA A 114 -8.14 1.03 3.20
CA ALA A 114 -8.75 1.39 1.91
C ALA A 114 -9.30 2.82 1.95
N ARG A 115 -10.08 3.15 3.00
CA ARG A 115 -10.62 4.49 3.23
C ARG A 115 -9.52 5.55 3.31
N THR A 116 -8.44 5.27 4.06
CA THR A 116 -7.32 6.19 4.21
C THR A 116 -6.65 6.51 2.88
N PHE A 117 -6.40 5.50 2.06
CA PHE A 117 -5.80 5.69 0.74
C PHE A 117 -6.72 6.43 -0.22
N TYR A 118 -8.02 6.13 -0.26
CA TYR A 118 -8.99 6.87 -1.07
C TYR A 118 -9.11 8.34 -0.62
N GLN A 119 -9.10 8.63 0.69
CA GLN A 119 -9.08 9.99 1.21
C GLN A 119 -7.82 10.77 0.80
N ARG A 120 -6.64 10.13 0.88
CA ARG A 120 -5.38 10.73 0.43
C ARG A 120 -5.45 11.06 -1.07
N ALA A 121 -5.90 10.13 -1.90
CA ALA A 121 -6.06 10.33 -3.33
C ALA A 121 -7.07 11.46 -3.66
N ALA A 122 -8.22 11.50 -2.98
CA ALA A 122 -9.22 12.53 -3.17
C ALA A 122 -8.70 13.92 -2.79
N ARG A 123 -8.00 14.05 -1.66
CA ARG A 123 -7.37 15.31 -1.24
C ARG A 123 -6.28 15.77 -2.21
N ALA A 124 -5.59 14.85 -2.84
CA ALA A 124 -4.58 15.13 -3.85
C ALA A 124 -5.17 15.40 -5.25
N GLY A 125 -6.50 15.38 -5.39
CA GLY A 125 -7.21 15.75 -6.62
C GLY A 125 -7.45 14.61 -7.61
N HIS A 126 -7.35 13.35 -7.19
CA HIS A 126 -7.69 12.23 -8.08
C HIS A 126 -9.20 12.24 -8.40
N PRO A 127 -9.59 12.21 -9.69
CA PRO A 127 -10.98 12.45 -10.10
C PRO A 127 -11.98 11.41 -9.57
N ASP A 128 -11.57 10.14 -9.50
CA ASP A 128 -12.44 9.03 -9.11
C ASP A 128 -12.36 8.65 -7.63
N ALA A 129 -11.37 9.17 -6.90
CA ALA A 129 -11.13 8.75 -5.52
C ALA A 129 -12.28 9.11 -4.57
N ALA A 130 -12.88 10.28 -4.76
CA ALA A 130 -14.04 10.72 -3.96
C ALA A 130 -15.25 9.81 -4.20
N ARG A 131 -15.48 9.37 -5.44
CA ARG A 131 -16.55 8.44 -5.79
C ARG A 131 -16.33 7.06 -5.16
N LYS A 132 -15.09 6.54 -5.21
CA LYS A 132 -14.73 5.28 -4.58
C LYS A 132 -14.89 5.33 -3.06
N LEU A 133 -14.48 6.44 -2.44
CA LEU A 133 -14.67 6.66 -1.02
C LEU A 133 -16.16 6.65 -0.63
N ALA A 134 -16.99 7.37 -1.38
CA ALA A 134 -18.44 7.42 -1.13
C ALA A 134 -19.11 6.04 -1.31
N SER A 135 -18.67 5.24 -2.30
CA SER A 135 -19.14 3.87 -2.50
C SER A 135 -18.80 2.98 -1.29
N LEU A 136 -17.53 3.04 -0.85
CA LEU A 136 -17.06 2.29 0.32
C LEU A 136 -17.81 2.67 1.60
N GLU A 137 -18.08 3.96 1.83
CA GLU A 137 -18.82 4.44 2.99
C GLU A 137 -20.28 4.01 2.94
N LYS A 138 -20.88 3.96 1.76
CA LYS A 138 -22.27 3.45 1.57
C LYS A 138 -22.34 1.96 1.89
N GLU A 139 -21.39 1.15 1.43
CA GLU A 139 -21.33 -0.28 1.73
C GLU A 139 -21.20 -0.54 3.23
N LEU A 140 -20.29 0.17 3.90
CA LEU A 140 -20.11 0.09 5.36
C LEU A 140 -21.38 0.47 6.13
N SER A 141 -22.09 1.50 5.67
CA SER A 141 -23.36 1.92 6.28
C SER A 141 -24.42 0.84 6.10
N ALA A 142 -24.49 0.18 4.95
CA ALA A 142 -25.40 -0.91 4.67
C ALA A 142 -25.08 -2.16 5.51
N GLU A 143 -23.82 -2.52 5.66
CA GLU A 143 -23.38 -3.63 6.52
C GLU A 143 -23.71 -3.36 8.00
N THR A 144 -23.53 -2.13 8.47
CA THR A 144 -23.84 -1.74 9.86
C THR A 144 -25.35 -1.84 10.17
N ILE A 145 -26.20 -1.55 9.20
CA ILE A 145 -27.66 -1.65 9.35
C ILE A 145 -28.12 -3.12 9.38
N THR A 146 -27.37 -4.03 8.76
CA THR A 146 -27.72 -5.45 8.68
C THR A 146 -27.30 -6.27 9.90
N ILE A 147 -26.45 -5.74 10.78
CA ILE A 147 -26.05 -6.41 12.02
C ILE A 147 -27.18 -6.19 13.05
N PRO A 148 -27.88 -7.25 13.50
CA PRO A 148 -28.90 -7.14 14.53
C PRO A 148 -28.34 -6.48 15.79
N LEU A 149 -29.13 -5.61 16.41
CA LEU A 149 -28.72 -4.80 17.57
C LEU A 149 -28.28 -5.66 18.77
N ASP A 150 -28.85 -6.84 18.90
CA ASP A 150 -28.47 -7.85 19.88
C ASP A 150 -27.06 -8.39 19.66
N GLN A 151 -26.63 -8.61 18.41
CA GLN A 151 -25.28 -9.03 18.09
C GLN A 151 -24.25 -7.92 18.38
N VAL A 152 -24.60 -6.66 18.10
CA VAL A 152 -23.76 -5.51 18.44
C VAL A 152 -23.61 -5.38 19.96
N LYS A 153 -24.68 -5.59 20.72
CA LYS A 153 -24.62 -5.60 22.19
C LYS A 153 -23.76 -6.75 22.72
N ALA A 154 -24.00 -7.97 22.24
CA ALA A 154 -23.23 -9.15 22.65
C ALA A 154 -21.73 -9.01 22.35
N ARG A 155 -21.36 -8.38 21.23
CA ARG A 155 -19.96 -8.08 20.89
C ARG A 155 -19.36 -7.08 21.87
N LYS A 156 -20.05 -5.98 22.17
CA LYS A 156 -19.59 -4.98 23.15
C LYS A 156 -19.44 -5.56 24.56
N GLU A 157 -20.33 -6.45 24.96
CA GLU A 157 -20.28 -7.14 26.24
C GLU A 157 -19.04 -8.05 26.31
N ARG A 158 -18.75 -8.84 25.28
CA ARG A 158 -17.54 -9.68 25.20
C ARG A 158 -16.26 -8.84 25.23
N GLU A 159 -16.20 -7.74 24.48
CA GLU A 159 -15.07 -6.82 24.49
C GLU A 159 -14.87 -6.15 25.87
N ALA A 160 -15.95 -5.88 26.59
CA ALA A 160 -15.88 -5.35 27.95
C ALA A 160 -15.40 -6.40 28.96
N GLU A 161 -15.90 -7.65 28.87
CA GLU A 161 -15.44 -8.77 29.69
C GLU A 161 -13.95 -9.08 29.47
N GLU A 162 -13.51 -9.06 28.21
CA GLU A 162 -12.11 -9.29 27.85
C GLU A 162 -11.20 -8.21 28.44
N ARG A 163 -11.59 -6.94 28.33
CA ARG A 163 -10.87 -5.81 28.96
C ARG A 163 -10.80 -5.96 30.49
N GLN A 164 -11.90 -6.36 31.11
CA GLN A 164 -11.96 -6.57 32.55
C GLN A 164 -11.06 -7.75 32.98
N ASN A 165 -11.03 -8.82 32.19
CA ASN A 165 -10.16 -9.97 32.42
C ASN A 165 -8.68 -9.59 32.30
N ILE A 166 -8.31 -8.86 31.26
CA ILE A 166 -6.94 -8.33 31.06
C ILE A 166 -6.53 -7.43 32.23
N GLN A 167 -7.43 -6.56 32.72
CA GLN A 167 -7.15 -5.72 33.88
C GLN A 167 -6.96 -6.54 35.15
N SER A 168 -7.76 -7.59 35.37
CA SER A 168 -7.65 -8.49 36.52
C SER A 168 -6.34 -9.28 36.48
N ILE A 169 -5.96 -9.82 35.34
CA ILE A 169 -4.67 -10.51 35.15
C ILE A 169 -3.51 -9.53 35.40
N ARG A 170 -3.61 -8.32 34.87
CA ARG A 170 -2.59 -7.27 35.08
C ARG A 170 -2.42 -6.93 36.55
N ARG A 171 -3.52 -6.86 37.31
CA ARG A 171 -3.51 -6.62 38.76
C ARG A 171 -2.87 -7.78 39.51
N LEU A 172 -3.24 -9.04 39.21
CA LEU A 172 -2.66 -10.23 39.81
C LEU A 172 -1.15 -10.34 39.55
N VAL A 173 -0.72 -10.01 38.34
CA VAL A 173 0.69 -9.98 37.96
C VAL A 173 1.43 -8.89 38.75
N LEU A 174 0.87 -7.70 38.88
CA LEU A 174 1.48 -6.63 39.69
C LEU A 174 1.56 -6.95 41.17
N ASP A 175 0.51 -7.58 41.76
CA ASP A 175 0.49 -8.03 43.15
C ASP A 175 1.51 -9.14 43.38
N SER A 176 1.65 -10.09 42.48
CA SER A 176 2.67 -11.14 42.53
C SER A 176 4.09 -10.60 42.45
N LEU A 177 4.28 -9.51 41.65
CA LEU A 177 5.57 -8.86 41.47
C LEU A 177 5.95 -7.98 42.67
N SER A 178 4.99 -7.37 43.35
CA SER A 178 5.24 -6.56 44.53
C SER A 178 5.78 -7.43 45.73
N ASN A 179 5.44 -8.72 45.70
CA ASN A 179 5.94 -9.73 46.66
C ASN A 179 7.24 -10.41 46.22
N CYS A 180 7.80 -10.03 45.07
CA CYS A 180 9.01 -10.66 44.53
C CYS A 180 10.24 -9.78 44.81
N ASN A 181 11.20 -10.30 45.58
CA ASN A 181 12.44 -9.60 45.95
C ASN A 181 13.49 -9.53 44.81
N ASP A 182 13.15 -9.98 43.59
CA ASP A 182 14.06 -10.04 42.45
C ASP A 182 13.81 -8.90 41.47
N LYS A 183 14.59 -7.82 41.63
CA LYS A 183 14.52 -6.60 40.76
C LYS A 183 14.66 -6.88 39.27
N GLN A 184 15.42 -7.89 38.88
CA GLN A 184 15.65 -8.17 37.44
C GLN A 184 14.44 -8.85 36.78
N LYS A 185 13.74 -9.73 37.50
CA LYS A 185 12.48 -10.32 37.06
C LYS A 185 11.38 -9.26 36.91
N LEU A 186 11.31 -8.32 37.87
CA LEU A 186 10.37 -7.21 37.87
C LEU A 186 10.54 -6.34 36.63
N GLN A 187 11.77 -6.00 36.27
CA GLN A 187 12.07 -5.17 35.10
C GLN A 187 11.69 -5.84 33.75
N LYS A 188 11.93 -7.15 33.61
CA LYS A 188 11.56 -7.93 32.43
C LYS A 188 10.03 -8.02 32.24
N VAL A 189 9.27 -8.20 33.30
CA VAL A 189 7.81 -8.29 33.22
C VAL A 189 7.19 -6.90 32.93
N LEU A 190 7.72 -5.83 33.52
CA LEU A 190 7.28 -4.46 33.26
C LEU A 190 7.57 -4.03 31.81
N SER A 191 8.68 -4.46 31.22
CA SER A 191 8.98 -4.20 29.80
C SER A 191 8.05 -4.97 28.87
N ALA A 192 7.69 -6.21 29.19
CA ALA A 192 6.74 -7.00 28.41
C ALA A 192 5.31 -6.43 28.48
N LEU A 193 4.89 -5.92 29.65
CA LEU A 193 3.57 -5.29 29.81
C LEU A 193 3.44 -3.92 29.10
N ARG A 194 4.56 -3.22 28.84
CA ARG A 194 4.56 -1.96 28.07
C ARG A 194 4.47 -2.17 26.55
N GLY A 195 4.79 -3.35 26.05
CA GLY A 195 4.71 -3.71 24.64
C GLY A 195 3.32 -4.20 24.18
N VAL A 196 2.35 -4.31 25.10
CA VAL A 196 0.97 -4.78 24.85
C VAL A 196 -0.06 -3.63 24.96
N ALA A 197 0.41 -2.38 24.98
CA ALA A 197 -0.46 -1.19 25.04
C ALA A 197 -0.54 -0.47 23.68
#